data_0c836ecd3022519760ed4e82cca90c84
#
_entry.id   0c836ecd3022519760ed4e82cca90c84
#
_cell.length_a   1.000
_cell.length_b   1.000
_cell.length_c   1.000
_cell.angle_alpha   90.00
_cell.angle_beta   90.00
_cell.angle_gamma   90.00
#
_symmetry.space_group_name_H-M   'P 1'
#
loop_
_entity.id
_entity.type
_entity.pdbx_description
1 polymer ?
#
loop_
_entity_poly.entity_id
_entity_poly.type
_entity_poly.pdbx_seq_one_letter_code
_entity_poly.pdbx_strand_id
1 'polypeptide(L)'
;MEIIKEIGHINCSNSSLTNFFSDIKNYKEVFSNEVSSFEILNENAFEIKIGSFPKISLTHSKSNKNSFSLKSNSNNFEFEILINPSEISSKSSSCQIIFNANFSMMIEMMAKKPLENFLTNIAKKIEKLEL
;
A
#
# COMPACT_ATOMS: atom_id res chain seq x y z
N MET A 1 3.06 -12.75 9.62
CA MET A 1 2.75 -11.43 10.21
C MET A 1 1.64 -10.77 9.40
N GLU A 2 0.64 -10.26 10.07
CA GLU A 2 -0.46 -9.56 9.40
C GLU A 2 -0.72 -8.24 10.10
N ILE A 3 -0.88 -7.17 9.31
CA ILE A 3 -1.25 -5.85 9.82
C ILE A 3 -2.43 -5.35 9.00
N ILE A 4 -3.51 -4.97 9.67
CA ILE A 4 -4.73 -4.48 9.01
C ILE A 4 -4.98 -3.05 9.43
N LYS A 5 -5.23 -2.17 8.45
CA LYS A 5 -5.62 -0.79 8.68
C LYS A 5 -6.97 -0.53 8.02
N GLU A 6 -7.90 0.00 8.79
CA GLU A 6 -9.23 0.34 8.32
C GLU A 6 -9.34 1.85 8.15
N ILE A 7 -9.79 2.29 6.97
CA ILE A 7 -10.06 3.70 6.69
C ILE A 7 -11.57 3.81 6.49
N GLY A 8 -12.27 4.28 7.52
CA GLY A 8 -13.72 4.26 7.55
C GLY A 8 -14.41 5.24 6.61
N HIS A 9 -13.74 6.35 6.27
CA HIS A 9 -14.33 7.37 5.41
C HIS A 9 -13.26 8.11 4.62
N ILE A 10 -13.44 8.16 3.31
CA ILE A 10 -12.60 8.93 2.39
C ILE A 10 -13.56 9.82 1.58
N ASN A 11 -13.21 11.09 1.47
CA ASN A 11 -14.08 12.09 0.82
C ASN A 11 -13.91 12.09 -0.70
N CYS A 12 -14.15 10.93 -1.31
CA CYS A 12 -14.17 10.76 -2.77
C CYS A 12 -14.98 9.53 -3.11
N SER A 13 -15.45 9.45 -4.37
CA SER A 13 -16.20 8.29 -4.84
C SER A 13 -15.30 7.05 -4.92
N ASN A 14 -15.92 5.88 -4.84
CA ASN A 14 -15.18 4.63 -5.00
C ASN A 14 -14.58 4.52 -6.41
N SER A 15 -15.26 5.05 -7.41
CA SER A 15 -14.74 5.09 -8.78
C SER A 15 -13.45 5.92 -8.86
N SER A 16 -13.43 7.10 -8.26
CA SER A 16 -12.24 7.96 -8.22
C SER A 16 -11.09 7.28 -7.48
N LEU A 17 -11.38 6.64 -6.36
CA LEU A 17 -10.38 5.95 -5.57
C LEU A 17 -9.81 4.74 -6.33
N THR A 18 -10.66 3.98 -7.01
CA THR A 18 -10.24 2.84 -7.84
C THR A 18 -9.36 3.31 -8.99
N ASN A 19 -9.73 4.40 -9.66
CA ASN A 19 -8.92 4.97 -10.72
C ASN A 19 -7.55 5.44 -10.20
N PHE A 20 -7.53 6.04 -9.03
CA PHE A 20 -6.29 6.49 -8.40
C PHE A 20 -5.32 5.32 -8.20
N PHE A 21 -5.77 4.22 -7.60
CA PHE A 21 -4.92 3.06 -7.32
C PHE A 21 -4.62 2.21 -8.55
N SER A 22 -5.31 2.44 -9.66
CA SER A 22 -5.03 1.75 -10.92
C SER A 22 -3.75 2.24 -11.60
N ASP A 23 -3.30 3.44 -11.28
CA ASP A 23 -2.08 4.02 -11.87
C ASP A 23 -0.95 3.97 -10.84
N ILE A 24 0.11 3.21 -11.14
CA ILE A 24 1.23 3.03 -10.21
C ILE A 24 1.94 4.33 -9.87
N LYS A 25 1.89 5.34 -10.74
CA LYS A 25 2.50 6.65 -10.47
C LYS A 25 1.87 7.33 -9.25
N ASN A 26 0.59 7.05 -8.99
CA ASN A 26 -0.13 7.66 -7.89
C ASN A 26 0.31 7.14 -6.51
N TYR A 27 0.94 5.97 -6.47
CA TYR A 27 1.45 5.44 -5.20
C TYR A 27 2.55 6.29 -4.61
N LYS A 28 3.27 7.05 -5.44
CA LYS A 28 4.28 7.99 -4.95
C LYS A 28 3.66 9.01 -3.99
N GLU A 29 2.44 9.45 -4.28
CA GLU A 29 1.75 10.44 -3.45
C GLU A 29 1.45 9.90 -2.05
N VAL A 30 1.00 8.67 -1.93
CA VAL A 30 0.68 8.09 -0.63
C VAL A 30 1.90 7.53 0.09
N PHE A 31 2.96 7.19 -0.63
CA PHE A 31 4.20 6.66 -0.06
C PHE A 31 5.22 7.73 0.28
N SER A 32 5.11 8.94 -0.30
CA SER A 32 6.06 10.03 -0.06
C SER A 32 6.18 10.35 1.43
N ASN A 33 7.38 10.69 1.88
CA ASN A 33 7.78 10.89 3.27
C ASN A 33 7.91 9.59 4.07
N GLU A 34 7.35 8.47 3.60
CA GLU A 34 7.47 7.16 4.26
C GLU A 34 8.58 6.32 3.61
N VAL A 35 9.00 6.68 2.40
CA VAL A 35 10.08 6.00 1.70
C VAL A 35 11.18 7.00 1.37
N SER A 36 12.43 6.53 1.40
CA SER A 36 13.58 7.37 1.03
C SER A 36 13.84 7.38 -0.48
N SER A 37 13.23 6.44 -1.22
CA SER A 37 13.28 6.44 -2.68
C SER A 37 12.02 5.79 -3.25
N PHE A 38 11.62 6.25 -4.43
CA PHE A 38 10.50 5.69 -5.19
C PHE A 38 10.88 5.78 -6.66
N GLU A 39 10.94 4.65 -7.34
CA GLU A 39 11.34 4.57 -8.74
C GLU A 39 10.41 3.64 -9.52
N ILE A 40 9.85 4.14 -10.62
CA ILE A 40 9.02 3.33 -11.53
C ILE A 40 9.96 2.46 -12.36
N LEU A 41 9.76 1.14 -12.33
CA LEU A 41 10.57 0.18 -13.08
C LEU A 41 9.93 -0.16 -14.42
N ASN A 42 8.62 -0.34 -14.46
CA ASN A 42 7.86 -0.61 -15.67
C ASN A 42 6.38 -0.31 -15.41
N GLU A 43 5.49 -0.72 -16.32
CA GLU A 43 4.05 -0.42 -16.22
C GLU A 43 3.38 -1.01 -14.96
N ASN A 44 3.94 -2.08 -14.40
CA ASN A 44 3.34 -2.81 -13.29
C ASN A 44 4.25 -2.92 -12.07
N ALA A 45 5.37 -2.23 -12.04
CA ALA A 45 6.32 -2.39 -10.94
C ALA A 45 7.01 -1.08 -10.59
N PHE A 46 7.29 -0.92 -9.31
CA PHE A 46 8.08 0.18 -8.81
C PHE A 46 8.94 -0.30 -7.64
N GLU A 47 9.99 0.44 -7.35
CA GLU A 47 10.94 0.11 -6.30
C GLU A 47 10.89 1.18 -5.22
N ILE A 48 10.89 0.75 -3.96
CA ILE A 48 10.87 1.64 -2.81
C ILE A 48 11.97 1.27 -1.81
N LYS A 49 12.31 2.21 -0.95
CA LYS A 49 13.19 1.96 0.19
C LYS A 49 12.53 2.50 1.45
N ILE A 50 12.26 1.61 2.39
CA ILE A 50 11.66 1.94 3.68
C ILE A 50 12.76 1.91 4.75
N GLY A 51 13.05 3.07 5.36
CA GLY A 51 14.02 3.16 6.44
C GLY A 51 15.37 2.51 6.10
N SER A 52 15.83 1.63 6.97
CA SER A 52 17.09 0.90 6.80
C SER A 52 16.94 -0.42 6.03
N PHE A 53 15.73 -0.75 5.58
CA PHE A 53 15.53 -1.96 4.78
C PHE A 53 16.17 -1.81 3.41
N PRO A 54 16.56 -2.91 2.76
CA PRO A 54 17.05 -2.84 1.39
C PRO A 54 15.96 -2.36 0.45
N LYS A 55 16.35 -1.91 -0.74
CA LYS A 55 15.39 -1.55 -1.78
C LYS A 55 14.56 -2.77 -2.14
N ILE A 56 13.25 -2.56 -2.28
CA ILE A 56 12.28 -3.64 -2.56
C ILE A 56 11.48 -3.25 -3.78
N SER A 57 11.43 -4.13 -4.77
CA SER A 57 10.55 -3.92 -5.91
C SER A 57 9.19 -4.56 -5.62
N LEU A 58 8.15 -3.85 -6.02
CA LEU A 58 6.76 -4.27 -5.82
C LEU A 58 6.08 -4.42 -7.17
N THR A 59 5.40 -5.54 -7.37
CA THR A 59 4.58 -5.76 -8.55
C THR A 59 3.13 -5.44 -8.23
N HIS A 60 2.56 -4.55 -9.03
CA HIS A 60 1.18 -4.10 -8.90
C HIS A 60 0.25 -4.96 -9.75
N SER A 61 -0.87 -5.35 -9.17
CA SER A 61 -1.93 -6.03 -9.91
C SER A 61 -3.30 -5.59 -9.39
N LYS A 62 -4.32 -5.74 -10.23
CA LYS A 62 -5.70 -5.40 -9.92
C LYS A 62 -6.55 -6.64 -10.07
N SER A 63 -7.39 -6.92 -9.07
CA SER A 63 -8.34 -8.03 -9.13
C SER A 63 -9.65 -7.61 -9.84
N ASN A 64 -10.47 -8.59 -10.19
CA ASN A 64 -11.79 -8.33 -10.79
C ASN A 64 -12.76 -7.60 -9.86
N LYS A 65 -12.45 -7.56 -8.55
CA LYS A 65 -13.28 -6.89 -7.54
C LYS A 65 -12.77 -5.50 -7.18
N ASN A 66 -11.93 -4.91 -8.04
CA ASN A 66 -11.33 -3.60 -7.79
C ASN A 66 -10.47 -3.54 -6.53
N SER A 67 -9.86 -4.66 -6.17
CA SER A 67 -8.84 -4.73 -5.14
C SER A 67 -7.47 -4.69 -5.80
N PHE A 68 -6.49 -4.14 -5.10
CA PHE A 68 -5.14 -3.96 -5.62
C PHE A 68 -4.15 -4.73 -4.77
N SER A 69 -3.13 -5.28 -5.40
CA SER A 69 -2.05 -5.98 -4.73
C SER A 69 -0.71 -5.37 -5.10
N LEU A 70 0.12 -5.16 -4.08
CA LEU A 70 1.52 -4.79 -4.23
C LEU A 70 2.32 -5.93 -3.61
N LYS A 71 2.94 -6.75 -4.46
CA LYS A 71 3.66 -7.93 -4.01
C LYS A 71 5.16 -7.75 -4.18
N SER A 72 5.91 -8.03 -3.11
CA SER A 72 7.37 -7.93 -3.17
C SER A 72 7.98 -9.05 -4.02
N ASN A 73 9.06 -8.71 -4.71
CA ASN A 73 9.81 -9.65 -5.55
C ASN A 73 11.09 -10.11 -4.86
N SER A 74 11.23 -9.90 -3.56
CA SER A 74 12.42 -10.26 -2.80
C SER A 74 12.21 -11.58 -2.05
N ASN A 75 13.18 -12.49 -2.16
CA ASN A 75 13.13 -13.77 -1.45
C ASN A 75 13.35 -13.61 0.06
N ASN A 76 13.97 -12.52 0.50
CA ASN A 76 14.28 -12.28 1.92
C ASN A 76 13.21 -11.46 2.62
N PHE A 77 12.41 -10.73 1.86
CA PHE A 77 11.32 -9.90 2.37
C PHE A 77 10.07 -10.18 1.56
N GLU A 78 9.50 -11.37 1.74
CA GLU A 78 8.24 -11.73 1.07
C GLU A 78 7.07 -11.10 1.81
N PHE A 79 6.38 -10.18 1.14
CA PHE A 79 5.17 -9.60 1.66
C PHE A 79 4.24 -9.17 0.53
N GLU A 80 3.00 -8.93 0.91
CA GLU A 80 1.98 -8.40 0.00
C GLU A 80 1.19 -7.34 0.74
N ILE A 81 0.90 -6.23 0.05
CA ILE A 81 0.00 -5.20 0.54
C ILE A 81 -1.25 -5.27 -0.32
N LEU A 82 -2.39 -5.55 0.31
CA LEU A 82 -3.68 -5.55 -0.35
C LEU A 82 -4.40 -4.24 -0.03
N ILE A 83 -4.97 -3.62 -1.05
CA ILE A 83 -5.73 -2.37 -0.93
C ILE A 83 -7.13 -2.64 -1.44
N ASN A 84 -8.11 -2.56 -0.56
CA ASN A 84 -9.51 -2.92 -0.82
C ASN A 84 -10.43 -1.72 -0.64
N PRO A 85 -10.67 -0.92 -1.70
CA PRO A 85 -11.64 0.17 -1.64
C PRO A 85 -13.07 -0.36 -1.62
N SER A 86 -13.98 0.36 -0.97
CA SER A 86 -15.40 0.02 -0.92
C SER A 86 -16.24 1.28 -1.01
N GLU A 87 -17.41 1.18 -1.64
CA GLU A 87 -18.34 2.30 -1.76
C GLU A 87 -19.14 2.45 -0.47
N ILE A 88 -19.28 3.70 0.01
CA ILE A 88 -20.20 4.06 1.09
C ILE A 88 -21.40 4.79 0.48
N SER A 89 -21.12 5.75 -0.39
CA SER A 89 -22.15 6.53 -1.11
C SER A 89 -21.57 6.94 -2.46
N SER A 90 -22.35 7.68 -3.25
CA SER A 90 -21.87 8.18 -4.54
C SER A 90 -20.67 9.13 -4.43
N LYS A 91 -20.44 9.70 -3.24
CA LYS A 91 -19.38 10.70 -3.00
C LYS A 91 -18.41 10.31 -1.90
N SER A 92 -18.56 9.14 -1.31
CA SER A 92 -17.68 8.70 -0.23
C SER A 92 -17.36 7.21 -0.36
N SER A 93 -16.21 6.86 0.18
CA SER A 93 -15.70 5.49 0.13
C SER A 93 -14.97 5.15 1.42
N SER A 94 -14.69 3.88 1.60
CA SER A 94 -13.82 3.36 2.65
C SER A 94 -12.73 2.54 2.01
N CYS A 95 -11.72 2.17 2.77
CA CYS A 95 -10.63 1.36 2.27
C CYS A 95 -10.06 0.52 3.40
N GLN A 96 -9.71 -0.73 3.08
CA GLN A 96 -8.99 -1.60 3.99
C GLN A 96 -7.62 -1.87 3.40
N ILE A 97 -6.58 -1.76 4.22
CA ILE A 97 -5.23 -2.13 3.82
C ILE A 97 -4.83 -3.34 4.64
N ILE A 98 -4.40 -4.41 3.96
CA ILE A 98 -3.94 -5.63 4.59
C ILE A 98 -2.50 -5.88 4.18
N PHE A 99 -1.61 -5.93 5.16
CA PHE A 99 -0.21 -6.30 4.96
C PHE A 99 -0.01 -7.73 5.45
N ASN A 100 0.43 -8.61 4.57
CA ASN A 100 0.75 -10.01 4.90
C ASN A 100 2.21 -10.27 4.59
N ALA A 101 2.92 -10.86 5.53
CA ALA A 101 4.33 -11.20 5.35
C ALA A 101 4.65 -12.57 5.90
N ASN A 102 5.56 -13.27 5.22
CA ASN A 102 6.09 -14.56 5.67
C ASN A 102 7.54 -14.35 6.10
N PHE A 103 7.75 -13.63 7.19
CA PHE A 103 9.08 -13.33 7.72
C PHE A 103 9.52 -14.38 8.71
N SER A 104 10.85 -14.59 8.80
CA SER A 104 11.43 -15.33 9.93
C SER A 104 11.13 -14.55 11.21
N MET A 105 11.19 -15.24 12.35
CA MET A 105 10.94 -14.61 13.65
C MET A 105 11.89 -13.42 13.89
N MET A 106 13.16 -13.56 13.51
CA MET A 106 14.15 -12.50 13.67
C MET A 106 13.79 -11.26 12.85
N ILE A 107 13.43 -11.46 11.57
CA ILE A 107 13.05 -10.35 10.69
C ILE A 107 11.76 -9.70 11.20
N GLU A 108 10.79 -10.50 11.63
CA GLU A 108 9.53 -9.98 12.16
C GLU A 108 9.76 -9.07 13.37
N MET A 109 10.62 -9.48 14.29
CA MET A 109 10.95 -8.67 15.48
C MET A 109 11.56 -7.33 15.09
N MET A 110 12.40 -7.30 14.07
CA MET A 110 13.06 -6.07 13.61
C MET A 110 12.15 -5.19 12.78
N ALA A 111 11.26 -5.80 12.00
CA ALA A 111 10.48 -5.10 10.98
C ALA A 111 9.11 -4.63 11.47
N LYS A 112 8.56 -5.22 12.52
CA LYS A 112 7.18 -5.01 12.93
C LYS A 112 6.85 -3.54 13.19
N LYS A 113 7.62 -2.88 14.04
CA LYS A 113 7.33 -1.49 14.42
C LYS A 113 7.52 -0.51 13.24
N PRO A 114 8.62 -0.55 12.49
CA PRO A 114 8.75 0.29 11.29
C PRO A 114 7.64 0.08 10.28
N LEU A 115 7.21 -1.16 10.06
CA LEU A 115 6.14 -1.46 9.10
C LEU A 115 4.77 -1.00 9.61
N GLU A 116 4.49 -1.14 10.91
CA GLU A 116 3.26 -0.60 11.48
C GLU A 116 3.18 0.91 11.32
N ASN A 117 4.28 1.61 11.57
CA ASN A 117 4.35 3.06 11.37
C ASN A 117 4.16 3.44 9.91
N PHE A 118 4.82 2.72 9.01
CA PHE A 118 4.70 2.91 7.57
C PHE A 118 3.22 2.78 7.12
N LEU A 119 2.56 1.70 7.51
CA LEU A 119 1.18 1.44 7.13
C LEU A 119 0.20 2.42 7.77
N THR A 120 0.43 2.81 9.02
CA THR A 120 -0.38 3.82 9.69
C THR A 120 -0.32 5.15 8.94
N ASN A 121 0.86 5.56 8.53
CA ASN A 121 1.05 6.83 7.83
C ASN A 121 0.48 6.80 6.41
N ILE A 122 0.61 5.67 5.72
CA ILE A 122 -0.03 5.47 4.42
C ILE A 122 -1.55 5.57 4.55
N ALA A 123 -2.12 4.91 5.55
CA ALA A 123 -3.57 4.95 5.79
C ALA A 123 -4.05 6.39 6.03
N LYS A 124 -3.30 7.18 6.80
CA LYS A 124 -3.63 8.58 7.05
C LYS A 124 -3.61 9.41 5.78
N LYS A 125 -2.66 9.15 4.87
CA LYS A 125 -2.59 9.87 3.60
C LYS A 125 -3.74 9.50 2.68
N ILE A 126 -4.11 8.23 2.64
CA ILE A 126 -5.26 7.77 1.85
C ILE A 126 -6.54 8.41 2.38
N GLU A 127 -6.70 8.49 3.69
CA GLU A 127 -7.87 9.12 4.31
C GLU A 127 -8.05 10.57 3.88
N LYS A 128 -6.94 11.27 3.61
CA LYS A 128 -6.93 12.69 3.24
C LYS A 128 -6.98 12.94 1.74
N LEU A 129 -7.10 11.91 0.92
CA LEU A 129 -7.16 12.10 -0.53
C LEU A 129 -8.42 12.87 -0.92
N GLU A 130 -8.24 13.83 -1.83
CA GLU A 130 -9.30 14.65 -2.41
C GLU A 130 -9.27 14.44 -3.92
N LEU A 131 -10.11 13.53 -4.39
CA LEU A 131 -10.11 13.11 -5.80
C LEU A 131 -11.40 13.49 -6.52
#